data_1827734d3eb447cb66fc1c1ac4527a0a
#
_entry.id   1827734d3eb447cb66fc1c1ac4527a0a
#
_cell.length_a   1.000
_cell.length_b   1.000
_cell.length_c   1.000
_cell.angle_alpha   90.00
_cell.angle_beta   90.00
_cell.angle_gamma   90.00
#
_symmetry.space_group_name_H-M   'P 1'
#
loop_
_entity.id
_entity.type
_entity.pdbx_description
1 polymer ?
#
loop_
_entity_poly.entity_id
_entity_poly.type
_entity_poly.pdbx_seq_one_letter_code
_entity_poly.pdbx_strand_id
1 'polypeptide(L)'
;MFIHKASGISLPTIRKGIRELATGVMLPENRDRQPGGGRKDITETDATVENDLLGLGEDSSQGDPESLLKWTNKSLRTLEKELKKQDPVISHTKILHLLKATDYRLQSNKKTKEGTDHPDREAQFQHISERAAEFLEAGDPVISVDTKKKELVGNYKTNGRLWLPKGKPIEVNMHDFPDKQLGKAAPYGVYDVGDDQGYVNVGIDPDTGEFSVASISRWWEHLGKKRYAKSTRLMITADSGGSNGYRLKLWKKDLQRLADETGLEISVCHFPPGTSKWNTIEHKLFSFISINWKGRPLTSSEVIVNLIASTKTSSGLKVYAVLDDRTYQLKKEVSDQEMETLNIERNDFHGEWNYTIRPRL
;
A
#
# COMPACT_ATOMS: atom_id res chain seq x y z
N MET A 1 -64.61 -15.55 10.29
CA MET A 1 -64.67 -15.75 8.82
C MET A 1 -64.40 -14.47 8.00
N PHE A 2 -64.74 -13.31 8.53
CA PHE A 2 -64.54 -12.03 7.85
C PHE A 2 -63.06 -11.67 7.59
N ILE A 3 -62.19 -11.80 8.58
CA ILE A 3 -60.75 -11.47 8.50
C ILE A 3 -60.03 -12.31 7.42
N HIS A 4 -60.34 -13.59 7.29
CA HIS A 4 -59.78 -14.46 6.26
C HIS A 4 -60.11 -13.98 4.85
N LYS A 5 -61.42 -13.58 4.62
CA LYS A 5 -61.84 -13.08 3.32
C LYS A 5 -61.25 -11.72 2.96
N ALA A 6 -61.03 -10.87 3.95
CA ALA A 6 -60.48 -9.52 3.77
C ALA A 6 -58.94 -9.48 3.62
N SER A 7 -58.22 -10.40 4.30
CA SER A 7 -56.73 -10.37 4.37
C SER A 7 -56.06 -11.47 3.55
N GLY A 8 -56.81 -12.48 3.07
CA GLY A 8 -56.18 -13.67 2.44
C GLY A 8 -55.39 -14.58 3.38
N ILE A 9 -55.30 -14.26 4.68
CA ILE A 9 -54.54 -15.03 5.67
C ILE A 9 -55.31 -16.32 6.01
N SER A 10 -54.60 -17.45 6.12
CA SER A 10 -55.22 -18.75 6.44
C SER A 10 -55.91 -18.75 7.80
N LEU A 11 -57.05 -19.45 7.93
CA LEU A 11 -57.81 -19.57 9.17
C LEU A 11 -56.95 -20.09 10.34
N PRO A 12 -56.07 -21.11 10.16
CA PRO A 12 -55.17 -21.55 11.22
C PRO A 12 -54.25 -20.45 11.73
N THR A 13 -53.72 -19.62 10.81
CA THR A 13 -52.82 -18.46 11.15
C THR A 13 -53.57 -17.43 11.95
N ILE A 14 -54.80 -17.07 11.52
CA ILE A 14 -55.65 -16.12 12.24
C ILE A 14 -56.00 -16.65 13.66
N ARG A 15 -56.37 -17.92 13.79
CA ARG A 15 -56.65 -18.53 15.10
C ARG A 15 -55.43 -18.57 16.01
N LYS A 16 -54.25 -18.77 15.45
CA LYS A 16 -52.99 -18.74 16.18
C LYS A 16 -52.73 -17.32 16.70
N GLY A 17 -52.85 -16.29 15.83
CA GLY A 17 -52.66 -14.89 16.22
C GLY A 17 -53.64 -14.44 17.31
N ILE A 18 -54.93 -14.84 17.22
CA ILE A 18 -55.94 -14.55 18.27
C ILE A 18 -55.55 -15.16 19.62
N ARG A 19 -55.04 -16.39 19.64
CA ARG A 19 -54.54 -17.03 20.86
C ARG A 19 -53.32 -16.33 21.43
N GLU A 20 -52.36 -15.92 20.58
CA GLU A 20 -51.17 -15.19 20.99
C GLU A 20 -51.52 -13.83 21.59
N LEU A 21 -52.46 -13.10 21.00
CA LEU A 21 -53.02 -11.86 21.55
C LEU A 21 -53.73 -12.05 22.90
N ALA A 22 -54.51 -13.14 23.04
CA ALA A 22 -55.21 -13.49 24.28
C ALA A 22 -54.26 -13.88 25.44
N THR A 23 -53.11 -14.42 25.13
CA THR A 23 -52.09 -14.82 26.15
C THR A 23 -51.18 -13.68 26.54
N GLY A 24 -51.24 -12.50 25.88
CA GLY A 24 -50.43 -11.35 26.17
C GLY A 24 -48.92 -11.53 25.89
N VAL A 25 -48.50 -12.63 25.26
CA VAL A 25 -47.13 -12.93 24.91
C VAL A 25 -46.75 -12.06 23.69
N MET A 26 -46.09 -10.92 23.94
CA MET A 26 -45.56 -10.08 22.86
C MET A 26 -44.24 -10.68 22.36
N LEU A 27 -44.05 -10.65 21.03
CA LEU A 27 -42.75 -10.97 20.43
C LEU A 27 -41.74 -9.86 20.75
N PRO A 28 -40.48 -10.17 20.97
CA PRO A 28 -39.43 -9.17 21.07
C PRO A 28 -39.43 -8.23 19.86
N GLU A 29 -39.13 -6.95 20.06
CA GLU A 29 -38.91 -5.99 18.96
C GLU A 29 -37.96 -6.56 17.92
N ASN A 30 -38.34 -6.47 16.63
CA ASN A 30 -37.58 -7.03 15.49
C ASN A 30 -37.64 -8.56 15.30
N ARG A 31 -38.63 -9.26 15.84
CA ARG A 31 -38.84 -10.70 15.55
C ARG A 31 -40.28 -11.00 15.14
N ASP A 32 -40.39 -11.77 14.02
CA ASP A 32 -41.68 -12.24 13.52
C ASP A 32 -42.09 -13.60 14.10
N ARG A 33 -41.23 -14.23 14.92
CA ARG A 33 -41.48 -15.57 15.49
C ARG A 33 -40.95 -15.68 16.92
N GLN A 34 -41.62 -16.50 17.71
CA GLN A 34 -41.23 -16.87 19.07
C GLN A 34 -39.79 -17.46 19.09
N PRO A 35 -38.95 -17.13 20.10
CA PRO A 35 -37.67 -17.80 20.34
C PRO A 35 -37.85 -19.32 20.46
N GLY A 36 -36.93 -20.09 19.88
CA GLY A 36 -36.96 -21.56 19.96
C GLY A 36 -37.75 -22.30 18.88
N GLY A 37 -38.49 -21.57 17.99
CA GLY A 37 -39.25 -22.17 16.89
C GLY A 37 -38.46 -22.47 15.61
N GLY A 38 -37.11 -22.43 15.65
CA GLY A 38 -36.22 -22.69 14.51
C GLY A 38 -35.49 -24.03 14.60
N ARG A 39 -34.73 -24.35 13.55
CA ARG A 39 -33.78 -25.48 13.60
C ARG A 39 -32.78 -25.21 14.71
N LYS A 40 -32.59 -26.17 15.62
CA LYS A 40 -31.58 -26.09 16.68
C LYS A 40 -30.20 -25.85 16.08
N ASP A 41 -29.37 -25.10 16.77
CA ASP A 41 -27.98 -24.91 16.36
C ASP A 41 -27.23 -26.25 16.39
N ILE A 42 -26.33 -26.47 15.47
CA ILE A 42 -25.56 -27.71 15.41
C ILE A 42 -24.70 -27.89 16.64
N THR A 43 -24.24 -26.85 17.28
CA THR A 43 -23.50 -26.90 18.55
C THR A 43 -24.38 -27.31 19.74
N GLU A 44 -25.71 -27.19 19.63
CA GLU A 44 -26.67 -27.74 20.63
C GLU A 44 -26.98 -29.19 20.39
N THR A 45 -26.83 -29.70 19.17
CA THR A 45 -27.12 -31.07 18.78
C THR A 45 -25.88 -31.96 18.74
N ASP A 46 -24.74 -31.36 18.52
CA ASP A 46 -23.44 -32.01 18.47
C ASP A 46 -22.39 -31.13 19.14
N ALA A 47 -22.04 -31.45 20.39
CA ALA A 47 -21.08 -30.71 21.19
C ALA A 47 -19.63 -30.93 20.74
N THR A 48 -19.36 -31.90 19.86
CA THR A 48 -18.01 -32.25 19.40
C THR A 48 -17.63 -31.46 18.14
N VAL A 49 -18.59 -30.92 17.41
CA VAL A 49 -18.41 -30.25 16.09
C VAL A 49 -17.34 -29.14 16.10
N GLU A 50 -17.23 -28.46 17.21
CA GLU A 50 -16.25 -27.36 17.35
C GLU A 50 -14.83 -27.92 17.54
N ASN A 51 -14.70 -28.98 18.36
CA ASN A 51 -13.43 -29.68 18.54
C ASN A 51 -13.01 -30.43 17.28
N ASP A 52 -13.94 -31.05 16.56
CA ASP A 52 -13.69 -31.75 15.30
C ASP A 52 -13.23 -30.76 14.21
N LEU A 53 -13.83 -29.56 14.16
CA LEU A 53 -13.39 -28.50 13.26
C LEU A 53 -11.97 -28.00 13.59
N LEU A 54 -11.65 -27.84 14.87
CA LEU A 54 -10.32 -27.46 15.34
C LEU A 54 -9.30 -28.58 15.11
N GLY A 55 -9.71 -29.85 15.34
CA GLY A 55 -8.88 -31.04 15.09
C GLY A 55 -8.53 -31.23 13.60
N LEU A 56 -9.47 -30.99 12.68
CA LEU A 56 -9.16 -30.95 11.23
C LEU A 56 -8.17 -29.88 10.85
N GLY A 57 -8.07 -28.80 11.62
CA GLY A 57 -7.00 -27.82 11.54
C GLY A 57 -5.65 -28.40 11.95
N GLU A 58 -5.60 -29.37 12.88
CA GLU A 58 -4.35 -29.95 13.40
C GLU A 58 -3.60 -30.81 12.37
N ASP A 59 -4.30 -31.64 11.60
CA ASP A 59 -3.70 -32.50 10.57
C ASP A 59 -3.16 -31.76 9.33
N SER A 60 -3.57 -30.52 9.13
CA SER A 60 -3.19 -29.70 7.98
C SER A 60 -2.66 -28.33 8.35
N SER A 61 -2.54 -28.07 9.65
CA SER A 61 -1.96 -26.83 10.13
C SER A 61 -0.44 -26.89 10.02
N GLN A 62 0.12 -25.90 9.36
CA GLN A 62 1.54 -25.63 9.44
C GLN A 62 1.75 -24.90 10.78
N GLY A 63 2.35 -25.58 11.76
CA GLY A 63 2.75 -24.99 13.01
C GLY A 63 4.14 -24.39 12.89
N ASP A 64 4.35 -23.26 13.50
CA ASP A 64 5.69 -22.78 13.81
C ASP A 64 6.26 -23.73 14.89
N PRO A 65 7.39 -24.43 14.65
CA PRO A 65 7.99 -25.31 15.64
C PRO A 65 8.38 -24.59 16.94
N GLU A 66 8.46 -23.27 16.94
CA GLU A 66 8.78 -22.42 18.11
C GLU A 66 7.54 -21.75 18.74
N SER A 67 6.33 -21.97 18.18
CA SER A 67 5.09 -21.30 18.62
C SER A 67 3.92 -22.27 18.70
N LEU A 68 3.06 -22.10 19.71
CA LEU A 68 1.78 -22.82 19.86
C LEU A 68 0.68 -22.30 18.92
N LEU A 69 1.01 -21.40 17.99
CA LEU A 69 0.06 -20.84 17.03
C LEU A 69 -0.32 -21.90 15.99
N LYS A 70 -1.63 -22.14 15.85
CA LYS A 70 -2.21 -23.04 14.85
C LYS A 70 -2.92 -22.22 13.78
N TRP A 71 -2.79 -22.62 12.51
CA TRP A 71 -3.51 -22.01 11.37
C TRP A 71 -3.78 -23.04 10.29
N THR A 72 -4.77 -22.79 9.46
CA THR A 72 -5.09 -23.63 8.31
C THR A 72 -5.27 -22.78 7.05
N ASN A 73 -4.80 -23.29 5.91
CA ASN A 73 -5.01 -22.74 4.57
C ASN A 73 -6.16 -23.40 3.81
N LYS A 74 -6.86 -24.37 4.42
CA LYS A 74 -7.99 -25.07 3.80
C LYS A 74 -9.14 -24.10 3.52
N SER A 75 -9.79 -24.27 2.38
CA SER A 75 -11.02 -23.53 2.09
C SER A 75 -12.18 -24.02 2.96
N LEU A 76 -13.15 -23.14 3.24
CA LEU A 76 -14.37 -23.52 3.99
C LEU A 76 -15.10 -24.71 3.37
N ARG A 77 -15.09 -24.83 2.04
CA ARG A 77 -15.70 -25.98 1.33
C ARG A 77 -14.88 -27.26 1.50
N THR A 78 -13.57 -27.16 1.62
CA THR A 78 -12.71 -28.30 1.91
C THR A 78 -12.96 -28.79 3.33
N LEU A 79 -13.02 -27.88 4.31
CA LEU A 79 -13.38 -28.19 5.68
C LEU A 79 -14.77 -28.83 5.80
N GLU A 80 -15.77 -28.32 5.05
CA GLU A 80 -17.11 -28.92 4.97
C GLU A 80 -17.06 -30.38 4.47
N LYS A 81 -16.28 -30.65 3.41
CA LYS A 81 -16.12 -32.00 2.85
C LYS A 81 -15.45 -32.98 3.85
N GLU A 82 -14.48 -32.51 4.59
CA GLU A 82 -13.74 -33.31 5.55
C GLU A 82 -14.55 -33.59 6.80
N LEU A 83 -15.24 -32.60 7.36
CA LEU A 83 -16.17 -32.80 8.46
C LEU A 83 -17.28 -33.79 8.10
N LYS A 84 -17.82 -33.73 6.89
CA LYS A 84 -18.82 -34.71 6.40
C LYS A 84 -18.33 -36.17 6.42
N LYS A 85 -17.03 -36.42 6.42
CA LYS A 85 -16.47 -37.75 6.55
C LYS A 85 -16.51 -38.28 8.01
N GLN A 86 -16.61 -37.38 8.98
CA GLN A 86 -16.64 -37.62 10.41
C GLN A 86 -18.04 -37.54 11.02
N ASP A 87 -19.09 -37.48 10.18
CA ASP A 87 -20.53 -37.54 10.46
C ASP A 87 -21.30 -36.22 10.72
N PRO A 88 -20.76 -35.04 11.04
CA PRO A 88 -21.62 -33.86 11.12
C PRO A 88 -21.98 -33.27 9.77
N VAL A 89 -23.27 -33.12 9.46
CA VAL A 89 -23.75 -32.39 8.28
C VAL A 89 -23.74 -30.91 8.59
N ILE A 90 -22.61 -30.27 8.36
CA ILE A 90 -22.42 -28.85 8.58
C ILE A 90 -22.15 -28.10 7.23
N SER A 91 -22.74 -26.92 7.06
CA SER A 91 -22.50 -26.10 5.86
C SER A 91 -21.24 -25.22 6.02
N HIS A 92 -20.60 -24.89 4.90
CA HIS A 92 -19.44 -23.96 4.89
C HIS A 92 -19.75 -22.59 5.51
N THR A 93 -21.00 -22.14 5.44
CA THR A 93 -21.43 -20.88 6.11
C THR A 93 -21.41 -21.03 7.62
N LYS A 94 -21.87 -22.17 8.15
CA LYS A 94 -21.84 -22.42 9.60
C LYS A 94 -20.40 -22.60 10.10
N ILE A 95 -19.52 -23.27 9.32
CA ILE A 95 -18.08 -23.34 9.60
C ILE A 95 -17.48 -21.94 9.72
N LEU A 96 -17.83 -21.02 8.82
CA LEU A 96 -17.39 -19.63 8.92
C LEU A 96 -17.83 -18.95 10.22
N HIS A 97 -19.08 -19.21 10.64
CA HIS A 97 -19.58 -18.68 11.92
C HIS A 97 -18.86 -19.25 13.13
N LEU A 98 -18.58 -20.56 13.15
CA LEU A 98 -17.82 -21.20 14.22
C LEU A 98 -16.38 -20.68 14.28
N LEU A 99 -15.67 -20.61 13.15
CA LEU A 99 -14.34 -20.02 13.09
C LEU A 99 -14.32 -18.57 13.58
N LYS A 100 -15.36 -17.79 13.25
CA LYS A 100 -15.49 -16.43 13.77
C LYS A 100 -15.77 -16.39 15.28
N ALA A 101 -16.53 -17.32 15.81
CA ALA A 101 -16.82 -17.42 17.25
C ALA A 101 -15.55 -17.79 18.06
N THR A 102 -14.65 -18.56 17.47
CA THR A 102 -13.34 -18.92 18.03
C THR A 102 -12.20 -17.96 17.65
N ASP A 103 -12.55 -16.73 17.23
CA ASP A 103 -11.61 -15.64 16.86
C ASP A 103 -10.71 -15.92 15.65
N TYR A 104 -11.00 -16.94 14.84
CA TYR A 104 -10.31 -17.14 13.58
C TYR A 104 -10.83 -16.19 12.50
N ARG A 105 -9.90 -15.54 11.78
CA ARG A 105 -10.18 -14.68 10.62
C ARG A 105 -9.19 -14.97 9.52
N LEU A 106 -9.59 -14.78 8.27
CA LEU A 106 -8.64 -14.77 7.17
C LEU A 106 -7.73 -13.55 7.32
N GLN A 107 -6.43 -13.81 7.49
CA GLN A 107 -5.41 -12.79 7.64
C GLN A 107 -4.43 -12.88 6.48
N SER A 108 -3.99 -11.73 5.99
CA SER A 108 -2.84 -11.63 5.11
C SER A 108 -1.61 -11.22 5.91
N ASN A 109 -0.43 -11.55 5.42
CA ASN A 109 0.81 -11.09 6.04
C ASN A 109 0.80 -9.56 6.15
N LYS A 110 1.02 -9.05 7.35
CA LYS A 110 1.10 -7.64 7.64
C LYS A 110 2.55 -7.23 7.81
N LYS A 111 3.00 -6.27 7.01
CA LYS A 111 4.34 -5.69 7.14
C LYS A 111 4.37 -4.75 8.36
N THR A 112 4.72 -5.28 9.54
CA THR A 112 4.78 -4.52 10.79
C THR A 112 6.12 -4.58 11.49
N LYS A 113 6.98 -5.55 11.14
CA LYS A 113 8.32 -5.64 11.73
C LYS A 113 9.23 -4.63 11.02
N GLU A 114 9.64 -3.62 11.73
CA GLU A 114 10.66 -2.66 11.33
C GLU A 114 12.01 -3.16 11.82
N GLY A 115 13.10 -2.93 11.04
CA GLY A 115 14.39 -3.54 11.31
C GLY A 115 15.09 -2.96 12.54
N THR A 116 15.17 -1.64 12.67
CA THR A 116 15.81 -0.93 13.77
C THR A 116 14.91 0.19 14.25
N ASP A 117 14.77 0.31 15.55
CA ASP A 117 14.14 1.46 16.19
C ASP A 117 15.25 2.41 16.66
N HIS A 118 15.28 3.63 16.11
CA HIS A 118 16.25 4.64 16.53
C HIS A 118 15.63 5.44 17.67
N PRO A 119 16.37 5.72 18.76
CA PRO A 119 15.83 6.45 19.92
C PRO A 119 15.26 7.83 19.56
N ASP A 120 15.87 8.52 18.58
CA ASP A 120 15.42 9.85 18.15
C ASP A 120 14.43 9.82 16.99
N ARG A 121 13.79 8.67 16.76
CA ARG A 121 12.84 8.48 15.66
C ARG A 121 11.71 9.52 15.67
N GLU A 122 11.03 9.65 16.80
CA GLU A 122 9.91 10.60 16.94
C GLU A 122 10.39 12.05 16.82
N ALA A 123 11.56 12.38 17.40
CA ALA A 123 12.16 13.70 17.30
C ALA A 123 12.50 14.06 15.84
N GLN A 124 12.98 13.08 15.04
CA GLN A 124 13.25 13.31 13.62
C GLN A 124 11.94 13.52 12.82
N PHE A 125 10.88 12.78 13.10
CA PHE A 125 9.57 13.03 12.46
C PHE A 125 9.03 14.40 12.78
N GLN A 126 9.16 14.84 14.04
CA GLN A 126 8.76 16.18 14.47
C GLN A 126 9.59 17.25 13.73
N HIS A 127 10.91 17.09 13.66
CA HIS A 127 11.82 18.00 12.94
C HIS A 127 11.42 18.12 11.44
N ILE A 128 11.16 16.98 10.77
CA ILE A 128 10.70 16.97 9.36
C ILE A 128 9.37 17.75 9.23
N SER A 129 8.43 17.50 10.14
CA SER A 129 7.11 18.14 10.09
C SER A 129 7.19 19.65 10.31
N GLU A 130 7.97 20.12 11.28
CA GLU A 130 8.18 21.54 11.57
C GLU A 130 8.86 22.26 10.40
N ARG A 131 9.91 21.66 9.83
CA ARG A 131 10.59 22.21 8.66
C ARG A 131 9.68 22.24 7.43
N ALA A 132 8.90 21.19 7.18
CA ALA A 132 7.95 21.18 6.08
C ALA A 132 6.87 22.25 6.22
N ALA A 133 6.35 22.44 7.43
CA ALA A 133 5.38 23.51 7.73
C ALA A 133 5.96 24.90 7.42
N GLU A 134 7.19 25.17 7.88
CA GLU A 134 7.90 26.43 7.62
C GLU A 134 8.00 26.74 6.12
N PHE A 135 8.42 25.75 5.31
CA PHE A 135 8.54 25.92 3.87
C PHE A 135 7.18 26.16 3.20
N LEU A 136 6.17 25.37 3.56
CA LEU A 136 4.82 25.49 3.00
C LEU A 136 4.17 26.83 3.37
N GLU A 137 4.34 27.32 4.59
CA GLU A 137 3.84 28.63 5.03
C GLU A 137 4.51 29.78 4.28
N ALA A 138 5.80 29.63 3.96
CA ALA A 138 6.53 30.59 3.14
C ALA A 138 6.16 30.52 1.63
N GLY A 139 5.41 29.49 1.21
CA GLY A 139 5.07 29.25 -0.19
C GLY A 139 6.21 28.60 -0.98
N ASP A 140 7.20 28.04 -0.31
CA ASP A 140 8.32 27.31 -0.91
C ASP A 140 7.95 25.83 -1.15
N PRO A 141 8.55 25.17 -2.17
CA PRO A 141 8.27 23.77 -2.47
C PRO A 141 8.79 22.81 -1.40
N VAL A 142 7.95 21.86 -1.05
CA VAL A 142 8.29 20.66 -0.24
C VAL A 142 7.98 19.44 -1.07
N ILE A 143 8.98 18.63 -1.37
CA ILE A 143 8.81 17.40 -2.13
C ILE A 143 9.17 16.17 -1.29
N SER A 144 8.40 15.11 -1.50
CA SER A 144 8.69 13.78 -0.98
C SER A 144 9.16 12.90 -2.13
N VAL A 145 10.31 12.27 -2.01
CA VAL A 145 10.93 11.51 -3.10
C VAL A 145 11.24 10.08 -2.69
N ASP A 146 11.08 9.17 -3.64
CA ASP A 146 11.50 7.76 -3.48
C ASP A 146 11.44 7.01 -4.81
N THR A 147 12.05 5.82 -4.84
CA THR A 147 11.92 4.87 -5.95
C THR A 147 10.82 3.87 -5.65
N LYS A 148 9.77 3.86 -6.46
CA LYS A 148 8.77 2.80 -6.42
C LYS A 148 9.44 1.45 -6.73
N LYS A 149 8.95 0.37 -6.09
CA LYS A 149 9.40 -0.99 -6.39
C LYS A 149 9.54 -1.18 -7.90
N LYS A 150 10.72 -1.68 -8.33
CA LYS A 150 11.00 -2.00 -9.73
C LYS A 150 10.06 -3.09 -10.23
N GLU A 151 9.51 -2.90 -11.42
CA GLU A 151 8.59 -3.85 -12.04
C GLU A 151 9.23 -4.49 -13.27
N LEU A 152 8.96 -5.77 -13.48
CA LEU A 152 9.33 -6.45 -14.72
C LEU A 152 8.53 -5.87 -15.90
N VAL A 153 9.21 -5.55 -16.98
CA VAL A 153 8.56 -5.15 -18.23
C VAL A 153 8.30 -6.38 -19.07
N GLY A 154 7.03 -6.58 -19.48
CA GLY A 154 6.62 -7.72 -20.26
C GLY A 154 5.22 -8.22 -19.94
N ASN A 155 4.81 -9.31 -20.62
CA ASN A 155 3.48 -9.89 -20.41
C ASN A 155 3.45 -10.79 -19.17
N TYR A 156 3.66 -10.20 -17.99
CA TYR A 156 3.69 -10.89 -16.70
C TYR A 156 2.43 -10.64 -15.88
N LYS A 157 2.12 -11.58 -14.98
CA LYS A 157 1.00 -11.45 -14.07
C LYS A 157 1.24 -10.33 -13.05
N THR A 158 0.34 -9.37 -13.00
CA THR A 158 0.30 -8.33 -11.97
C THR A 158 -0.74 -8.66 -10.90
N ASN A 159 -0.52 -8.14 -9.69
CA ASN A 159 -1.47 -8.33 -8.59
C ASN A 159 -2.79 -7.64 -8.88
N GLY A 160 -3.90 -8.31 -8.52
CA GLY A 160 -5.23 -7.76 -8.62
C GLY A 160 -6.14 -8.46 -9.61
N ARG A 161 -7.32 -7.88 -9.83
CA ARG A 161 -8.36 -8.41 -10.72
C ARG A 161 -9.02 -7.27 -11.48
N LEU A 162 -9.40 -7.54 -12.72
CA LEU A 162 -10.19 -6.66 -13.57
C LEU A 162 -11.57 -7.26 -13.83
N TRP A 163 -12.54 -6.42 -14.06
CA TRP A 163 -13.83 -6.83 -14.61
C TRP A 163 -13.67 -7.04 -16.11
N LEU A 164 -13.76 -8.30 -16.54
CA LEU A 164 -13.64 -8.73 -17.92
C LEU A 164 -14.80 -9.66 -18.26
N PRO A 165 -15.14 -9.85 -19.54
CA PRO A 165 -16.15 -10.83 -19.94
C PRO A 165 -15.83 -12.23 -19.38
N LYS A 166 -16.89 -12.93 -18.95
CA LYS A 166 -16.74 -14.29 -18.38
C LYS A 166 -16.00 -15.21 -19.35
N GLY A 167 -14.96 -15.87 -18.85
CA GLY A 167 -14.16 -16.80 -19.64
C GLY A 167 -13.13 -16.17 -20.60
N LYS A 168 -12.94 -14.83 -20.54
CA LYS A 168 -11.97 -14.10 -21.36
C LYS A 168 -10.98 -13.33 -20.47
N PRO A 169 -10.14 -13.99 -19.66
CA PRO A 169 -9.09 -13.33 -18.89
C PRO A 169 -8.02 -12.77 -19.82
N ILE A 170 -7.24 -11.80 -19.33
CA ILE A 170 -5.99 -11.43 -20.00
C ILE A 170 -5.01 -12.58 -19.81
N GLU A 171 -4.53 -13.14 -20.91
CA GLU A 171 -3.53 -14.19 -20.90
C GLU A 171 -2.13 -13.58 -20.72
N VAL A 172 -1.34 -14.16 -19.84
CA VAL A 172 0.02 -13.75 -19.51
C VAL A 172 0.97 -14.94 -19.58
N ASN A 173 2.27 -14.66 -19.55
CA ASN A 173 3.28 -15.72 -19.56
C ASN A 173 3.08 -16.66 -18.35
N MET A 174 3.33 -17.96 -18.57
CA MET A 174 3.24 -18.97 -17.51
C MET A 174 4.32 -18.78 -16.45
N HIS A 175 5.48 -18.27 -16.83
CA HIS A 175 6.63 -18.04 -15.97
C HIS A 175 7.07 -16.57 -16.03
N ASP A 176 7.45 -16.02 -14.88
CA ASP A 176 7.94 -14.63 -14.75
C ASP A 176 9.47 -14.55 -14.94
N PHE A 177 10.02 -15.23 -15.96
CA PHE A 177 11.43 -15.07 -16.30
C PHE A 177 11.67 -13.69 -16.91
N PRO A 178 12.59 -12.88 -16.32
CA PRO A 178 12.88 -11.56 -16.86
C PRO A 178 13.34 -11.62 -18.31
N ASP A 179 12.70 -10.87 -19.17
CA ASP A 179 13.17 -10.65 -20.53
C ASP A 179 14.42 -9.74 -20.48
N LYS A 180 15.51 -10.20 -21.08
CA LYS A 180 16.79 -9.45 -21.06
C LYS A 180 16.74 -8.18 -21.91
N GLN A 181 15.87 -8.12 -22.90
CA GLN A 181 15.72 -6.95 -23.77
C GLN A 181 14.78 -5.90 -23.16
N LEU A 182 13.69 -6.35 -22.52
CA LEU A 182 12.72 -5.47 -21.90
C LEU A 182 13.15 -5.01 -20.49
N GLY A 183 13.91 -5.82 -19.78
CA GLY A 183 14.49 -5.49 -18.47
C GLY A 183 13.45 -5.19 -17.38
N LYS A 184 13.73 -4.17 -16.60
CA LYS A 184 12.89 -3.68 -15.50
C LYS A 184 12.70 -2.18 -15.63
N ALA A 185 11.51 -1.71 -15.31
CA ALA A 185 11.26 -0.29 -15.10
C ALA A 185 11.55 0.10 -13.64
N ALA A 186 12.21 1.23 -13.46
CA ALA A 186 12.49 1.85 -12.17
C ALA A 186 11.75 3.22 -12.07
N PRO A 187 10.50 3.27 -11.62
CA PRO A 187 9.78 4.53 -11.49
C PRO A 187 10.30 5.30 -10.27
N TYR A 188 10.96 6.44 -10.49
CA TYR A 188 11.33 7.37 -9.44
C TYR A 188 10.25 8.46 -9.34
N GLY A 189 9.69 8.61 -8.15
CA GLY A 189 8.63 9.57 -7.87
C GLY A 189 9.13 10.83 -7.18
N VAL A 190 8.54 11.95 -7.56
CA VAL A 190 8.61 13.23 -6.87
C VAL A 190 7.16 13.63 -6.57
N TYR A 191 6.79 13.69 -5.32
CA TYR A 191 5.47 14.14 -4.89
C TYR A 191 5.58 15.54 -4.28
N ASP A 192 4.94 16.50 -4.89
CA ASP A 192 4.82 17.87 -4.40
C ASP A 192 3.74 17.92 -3.31
N VAL A 193 4.17 18.17 -2.08
CA VAL A 193 3.29 18.16 -0.90
C VAL A 193 2.36 19.37 -0.90
N GLY A 194 2.84 20.53 -1.37
CA GLY A 194 2.07 21.77 -1.39
C GLY A 194 1.00 21.84 -2.48
N ASP A 195 1.23 21.18 -3.62
CA ASP A 195 0.37 21.26 -4.80
C ASP A 195 -0.42 19.94 -5.07
N ASP A 196 -0.25 18.91 -4.22
CA ASP A 196 -0.84 17.55 -4.38
C ASP A 196 -0.63 17.00 -5.81
N GLN A 197 0.61 17.09 -6.31
CA GLN A 197 0.97 16.63 -7.66
C GLN A 197 2.10 15.60 -7.59
N GLY A 198 2.01 14.59 -8.46
CA GLY A 198 3.04 13.60 -8.66
C GLY A 198 3.77 13.78 -9.99
N TYR A 199 5.08 13.68 -9.98
CA TYR A 199 5.91 13.54 -11.15
C TYR A 199 6.70 12.23 -11.05
N VAL A 200 6.65 11.39 -12.08
CA VAL A 200 7.33 10.11 -12.09
C VAL A 200 8.23 10.00 -13.30
N ASN A 201 9.52 9.85 -13.03
CA ASN A 201 10.52 9.55 -14.04
C ASN A 201 10.71 8.03 -14.11
N VAL A 202 10.36 7.41 -15.23
CA VAL A 202 10.41 5.96 -15.41
C VAL A 202 11.73 5.61 -16.08
N GLY A 203 12.71 5.16 -15.30
CA GLY A 203 14.00 4.69 -15.79
C GLY A 203 13.92 3.26 -16.31
N ILE A 204 14.70 2.98 -17.35
CA ILE A 204 14.91 1.63 -17.91
C ILE A 204 16.23 1.02 -17.41
N ASP A 205 17.03 1.78 -16.68
CA ASP A 205 18.36 1.45 -16.20
C ASP A 205 18.37 1.34 -14.66
N PRO A 206 19.47 0.86 -14.04
CA PRO A 206 19.57 0.78 -12.60
C PRO A 206 19.33 2.10 -11.89
N ASP A 207 18.60 2.02 -10.79
CA ASP A 207 18.33 3.11 -9.87
C ASP A 207 19.62 3.53 -9.14
N THR A 208 20.13 4.71 -9.47
CA THR A 208 21.37 5.30 -8.92
C THR A 208 21.09 6.67 -8.30
N GLY A 209 22.02 7.17 -7.48
CA GLY A 209 21.91 8.55 -6.95
C GLY A 209 21.82 9.60 -8.04
N GLU A 210 22.55 9.41 -9.16
CA GLU A 210 22.50 10.30 -10.32
C GLU A 210 21.11 10.30 -10.99
N PHE A 211 20.49 9.14 -11.17
CA PHE A 211 19.12 9.02 -11.68
C PHE A 211 18.09 9.70 -10.76
N SER A 212 18.27 9.55 -9.44
CA SER A 212 17.37 10.16 -8.46
C SER A 212 17.39 11.69 -8.56
N VAL A 213 18.58 12.31 -8.57
CA VAL A 213 18.72 13.77 -8.69
C VAL A 213 18.30 14.26 -10.07
N ALA A 214 18.60 13.50 -11.14
CA ALA A 214 18.11 13.81 -12.47
C ALA A 214 16.58 13.81 -12.56
N SER A 215 15.92 12.95 -11.81
CA SER A 215 14.45 12.91 -11.72
C SER A 215 13.90 14.14 -11.00
N ILE A 216 14.55 14.60 -9.93
CA ILE A 216 14.20 15.85 -9.23
C ILE A 216 14.43 17.06 -10.12
N SER A 217 15.55 17.10 -10.84
CA SER A 217 15.84 18.17 -11.81
C SER A 217 14.78 18.27 -12.89
N ARG A 218 14.34 17.12 -13.44
CA ARG A 218 13.25 17.09 -14.44
C ARG A 218 11.92 17.58 -13.87
N TRP A 219 11.57 17.16 -12.62
CA TRP A 219 10.39 17.70 -11.95
C TRP A 219 10.47 19.22 -11.84
N TRP A 220 11.63 19.75 -11.40
CA TRP A 220 11.81 21.19 -11.28
C TRP A 220 11.60 21.90 -12.61
N GLU A 221 12.24 21.48 -13.67
CA GLU A 221 12.12 22.09 -14.99
C GLU A 221 10.71 22.00 -15.60
N HIS A 222 10.02 20.87 -15.40
CA HIS A 222 8.71 20.66 -16.01
C HIS A 222 7.56 21.30 -15.21
N LEU A 223 7.64 21.26 -13.88
CA LEU A 223 6.54 21.68 -12.99
C LEU A 223 6.98 22.72 -11.96
N GLY A 224 8.01 22.43 -11.18
CA GLY A 224 8.40 23.21 -10.02
C GLY A 224 8.77 24.66 -10.35
N LYS A 225 9.61 24.87 -11.33
CA LYS A 225 10.08 26.20 -11.76
C LYS A 225 8.95 27.16 -12.15
N LYS A 226 7.90 26.65 -12.79
CA LYS A 226 6.71 27.44 -13.14
C LYS A 226 5.83 27.69 -11.93
N ARG A 227 5.63 26.69 -11.11
CA ARG A 227 4.74 26.74 -9.94
C ARG A 227 5.32 27.62 -8.84
N TYR A 228 6.62 27.53 -8.63
CA TYR A 228 7.37 28.18 -7.56
C TYR A 228 8.38 29.22 -8.11
N ALA A 229 7.96 30.01 -9.09
CA ALA A 229 8.84 30.92 -9.81
C ALA A 229 9.56 31.97 -8.93
N LYS A 230 9.09 32.22 -7.72
CA LYS A 230 9.68 33.19 -6.77
C LYS A 230 10.49 32.49 -5.67
N SER A 231 10.44 31.17 -5.58
CA SER A 231 11.13 30.45 -4.53
C SER A 231 12.63 30.36 -4.82
N THR A 232 13.43 30.60 -3.80
CA THR A 232 14.88 30.36 -3.80
C THR A 232 15.28 29.16 -2.99
N ARG A 233 14.29 28.44 -2.41
CA ARG A 233 14.51 27.29 -1.53
C ARG A 233 13.67 26.10 -1.99
N LEU A 234 14.16 24.90 -1.71
CA LEU A 234 13.49 23.63 -1.93
C LEU A 234 13.73 22.72 -0.73
N MET A 235 12.69 22.13 -0.18
CA MET A 235 12.82 21.07 0.81
C MET A 235 12.57 19.71 0.19
N ILE A 236 13.46 18.74 0.46
CA ILE A 236 13.36 17.36 0.03
C ILE A 236 13.24 16.45 1.26
N THR A 237 12.20 15.64 1.32
CA THR A 237 12.10 14.53 2.26
C THR A 237 12.37 13.23 1.54
N ALA A 238 13.25 12.39 2.07
CA ALA A 238 13.72 11.17 1.43
C ALA A 238 13.96 10.04 2.42
N ASP A 239 13.94 8.80 1.95
CA ASP A 239 14.32 7.66 2.77
C ASP A 239 15.81 7.68 3.11
N SER A 240 16.19 6.99 4.18
CA SER A 240 17.58 6.84 4.62
C SER A 240 18.42 5.90 3.76
N GLY A 241 17.78 5.09 2.92
CA GLY A 241 18.42 4.06 2.09
C GLY A 241 18.17 4.26 0.60
N GLY A 242 18.64 3.29 -0.21
CA GLY A 242 18.43 3.33 -1.66
C GLY A 242 19.24 4.38 -2.38
N SER A 243 18.75 4.83 -3.54
CA SER A 243 19.41 5.77 -4.44
C SER A 243 19.47 7.21 -3.91
N ASN A 244 18.67 7.54 -2.93
CA ASN A 244 18.60 8.83 -2.23
C ASN A 244 19.09 8.74 -0.77
N GLY A 245 19.80 7.67 -0.40
CA GLY A 245 20.26 7.44 0.96
C GLY A 245 21.26 8.48 1.47
N TYR A 246 21.15 8.87 2.74
CA TYR A 246 21.97 9.92 3.37
C TYR A 246 23.49 9.63 3.36
N ARG A 247 23.90 8.36 3.22
CA ARG A 247 25.31 7.96 3.16
C ARG A 247 25.91 8.09 1.75
N LEU A 248 25.09 8.25 0.71
CA LEU A 248 25.57 8.30 -0.66
C LEU A 248 26.24 9.63 -0.98
N LYS A 249 27.54 9.61 -1.23
CA LYS A 249 28.30 10.78 -1.66
C LYS A 249 27.81 11.31 -3.00
N LEU A 250 27.47 10.42 -3.96
CA LEU A 250 26.98 10.75 -5.26
C LEU A 250 25.66 11.56 -5.21
N TRP A 251 24.72 11.17 -4.33
CA TRP A 251 23.50 11.91 -4.07
C TRP A 251 23.79 13.37 -3.69
N LYS A 252 24.68 13.60 -2.73
CA LYS A 252 25.03 14.94 -2.26
C LYS A 252 25.75 15.76 -3.33
N LYS A 253 26.68 15.13 -4.08
CA LYS A 253 27.38 15.76 -5.20
C LYS A 253 26.43 16.21 -6.31
N ASP A 254 25.49 15.36 -6.70
CA ASP A 254 24.54 15.70 -7.75
C ASP A 254 23.49 16.71 -7.27
N LEU A 255 23.10 16.72 -6.00
CA LEU A 255 22.29 17.80 -5.41
C LEU A 255 23.03 19.12 -5.39
N GLN A 256 24.35 19.14 -5.16
CA GLN A 256 25.15 20.35 -5.31
C GLN A 256 25.10 20.89 -6.73
N ARG A 257 25.25 20.02 -7.73
CA ARG A 257 25.09 20.41 -9.13
C ARG A 257 23.71 21.00 -9.39
N LEU A 258 22.66 20.36 -8.90
CA LEU A 258 21.29 20.89 -9.04
C LEU A 258 21.14 22.26 -8.37
N ALA A 259 21.69 22.45 -7.17
CA ALA A 259 21.68 23.75 -6.50
C ALA A 259 22.39 24.82 -7.32
N ASP A 260 23.57 24.53 -7.86
CA ASP A 260 24.35 25.46 -8.71
C ASP A 260 23.60 25.83 -10.01
N GLU A 261 22.97 24.85 -10.67
CA GLU A 261 22.22 25.02 -11.92
C GLU A 261 20.91 25.81 -11.72
N THR A 262 20.26 25.64 -10.58
CA THR A 262 18.93 26.23 -10.34
C THR A 262 18.96 27.49 -9.49
N GLY A 263 20.05 27.73 -8.75
CA GLY A 263 20.15 28.78 -7.75
C GLY A 263 19.36 28.49 -6.47
N LEU A 264 18.84 27.27 -6.31
CA LEU A 264 18.05 26.89 -5.15
C LEU A 264 18.92 26.47 -3.97
N GLU A 265 18.57 26.94 -2.78
CA GLU A 265 19.01 26.37 -1.52
C GLU A 265 18.21 25.08 -1.26
N ILE A 266 18.86 23.93 -1.24
CA ILE A 266 18.22 22.62 -1.13
C ILE A 266 18.38 22.08 0.29
N SER A 267 17.30 22.09 1.07
CA SER A 267 17.25 21.47 2.40
C SER A 267 16.78 20.03 2.28
N VAL A 268 17.55 19.09 2.81
CA VAL A 268 17.24 17.66 2.79
C VAL A 268 16.99 17.16 4.22
N CYS A 269 15.90 16.46 4.40
CA CYS A 269 15.59 15.74 5.64
C CYS A 269 15.30 14.28 5.32
N HIS A 270 16.14 13.38 5.85
CA HIS A 270 15.94 11.94 5.69
C HIS A 270 15.07 11.38 6.81
N PHE A 271 14.16 10.49 6.45
CA PHE A 271 13.43 9.70 7.44
C PHE A 271 14.39 8.78 8.20
N PRO A 272 14.13 8.46 9.46
CA PRO A 272 14.93 7.50 10.23
C PRO A 272 15.04 6.15 9.52
N PRO A 273 16.15 5.41 9.67
CA PRO A 273 16.29 4.08 9.09
C PRO A 273 15.16 3.14 9.50
N GLY A 274 14.64 2.35 8.54
CA GLY A 274 13.56 1.39 8.78
C GLY A 274 12.15 1.98 8.75
N THR A 275 11.99 3.28 8.46
CA THR A 275 10.69 3.97 8.51
C THR A 275 10.13 4.34 7.13
N SER A 276 10.60 3.71 6.05
CA SER A 276 10.20 4.02 4.66
C SER A 276 8.68 4.02 4.45
N LYS A 277 7.94 3.17 5.17
CA LYS A 277 6.47 3.15 5.10
C LYS A 277 5.81 4.48 5.53
N TRP A 278 6.52 5.37 6.21
CA TRP A 278 6.03 6.68 6.65
C TRP A 278 6.34 7.78 5.65
N ASN A 279 7.12 7.48 4.60
CA ASN A 279 7.38 8.44 3.55
C ASN A 279 6.06 8.82 2.85
N THR A 280 5.80 10.12 2.77
CA THR A 280 4.53 10.67 2.27
C THR A 280 4.19 10.17 0.86
N ILE A 281 5.20 10.06 0.00
CA ILE A 281 5.04 9.62 -1.39
C ILE A 281 4.45 8.21 -1.51
N GLU A 282 4.76 7.30 -0.56
CA GLU A 282 4.22 5.93 -0.56
C GLU A 282 2.69 5.91 -0.46
N HIS A 283 2.14 6.79 0.36
CA HIS A 283 0.70 6.88 0.61
C HIS A 283 -0.02 7.78 -0.38
N LYS A 284 0.61 8.88 -0.77
CA LYS A 284 -0.02 9.92 -1.59
C LYS A 284 0.14 9.72 -3.09
N LEU A 285 1.14 8.95 -3.53
CA LEU A 285 1.41 8.71 -4.94
C LEU A 285 1.50 7.22 -5.30
N PHE A 286 2.40 6.48 -4.70
CA PHE A 286 2.69 5.09 -5.11
C PHE A 286 1.56 4.11 -4.85
N SER A 287 0.79 4.31 -3.77
CA SER A 287 -0.41 3.52 -3.50
C SER A 287 -1.44 3.66 -4.61
N PHE A 288 -1.69 4.89 -5.08
CA PHE A 288 -2.66 5.16 -6.16
C PHE A 288 -2.17 4.64 -7.51
N ILE A 289 -0.89 4.77 -7.83
CA ILE A 289 -0.30 4.15 -9.01
C ILE A 289 -0.50 2.63 -8.97
N SER A 290 -0.23 2.00 -7.82
CA SER A 290 -0.40 0.55 -7.63
C SER A 290 -1.86 0.11 -7.79
N ILE A 291 -2.81 0.93 -7.37
CA ILE A 291 -4.24 0.68 -7.59
C ILE A 291 -4.59 0.81 -9.07
N ASN A 292 -4.07 1.83 -9.76
CA ASN A 292 -4.41 2.13 -11.14
C ASN A 292 -3.97 1.04 -12.13
N TRP A 293 -2.80 0.45 -11.94
CA TRP A 293 -2.31 -0.62 -12.84
C TRP A 293 -2.64 -2.05 -12.37
N LYS A 294 -3.42 -2.17 -11.30
CA LYS A 294 -3.81 -3.45 -10.72
C LYS A 294 -4.46 -4.38 -11.74
N GLY A 295 -3.92 -5.60 -11.89
CA GLY A 295 -4.44 -6.60 -12.82
C GLY A 295 -4.10 -6.36 -14.31
N ARG A 296 -3.31 -5.35 -14.64
CA ARG A 296 -2.88 -5.05 -16.02
C ARG A 296 -1.42 -5.46 -16.22
N PRO A 297 -1.08 -6.30 -17.21
CA PRO A 297 0.30 -6.59 -17.55
C PRO A 297 1.04 -5.32 -17.98
N LEU A 298 2.27 -5.16 -17.52
CA LEU A 298 3.15 -4.01 -17.81
C LEU A 298 4.01 -4.34 -19.03
N THR A 299 3.39 -4.40 -20.21
CA THR A 299 3.97 -5.00 -21.43
C THR A 299 5.09 -4.19 -22.06
N SER A 300 5.14 -2.89 -21.83
CA SER A 300 6.22 -1.99 -22.29
C SER A 300 6.41 -0.80 -21.37
N SER A 301 7.52 -0.08 -21.54
CA SER A 301 7.80 1.17 -20.79
C SER A 301 6.74 2.24 -21.07
N GLU A 302 6.23 2.35 -22.29
CA GLU A 302 5.18 3.28 -22.67
C GLU A 302 3.86 2.94 -21.96
N VAL A 303 3.51 1.66 -21.83
CA VAL A 303 2.34 1.21 -21.07
C VAL A 303 2.47 1.62 -19.60
N ILE A 304 3.65 1.45 -19.01
CA ILE A 304 3.93 1.85 -17.62
C ILE A 304 3.76 3.37 -17.47
N VAL A 305 4.39 4.18 -18.32
CA VAL A 305 4.28 5.63 -18.31
C VAL A 305 2.81 6.07 -18.44
N ASN A 306 2.07 5.51 -19.38
CA ASN A 306 0.66 5.85 -19.59
C ASN A 306 -0.23 5.47 -18.39
N LEU A 307 0.01 4.30 -17.78
CA LEU A 307 -0.71 3.88 -16.59
C LEU A 307 -0.40 4.79 -15.39
N ILE A 308 0.85 5.19 -15.22
CA ILE A 308 1.24 6.12 -14.17
C ILE A 308 0.58 7.49 -14.40
N ALA A 309 0.70 8.05 -15.61
CA ALA A 309 0.14 9.36 -15.96
C ALA A 309 -1.39 9.42 -15.89
N SER A 310 -2.07 8.29 -16.09
CA SER A 310 -3.53 8.20 -15.97
C SER A 310 -4.03 8.07 -14.52
N THR A 311 -3.13 8.02 -13.53
CA THR A 311 -3.51 7.90 -12.12
C THR A 311 -4.19 9.18 -11.65
N LYS A 312 -5.39 9.01 -11.06
CA LYS A 312 -6.22 10.11 -10.53
C LYS A 312 -6.86 9.67 -9.22
N THR A 313 -7.13 10.65 -8.36
CA THR A 313 -7.91 10.44 -7.13
C THR A 313 -9.12 11.36 -7.12
N SER A 314 -10.09 11.05 -6.28
CA SER A 314 -11.23 11.93 -6.02
C SER A 314 -10.84 13.24 -5.31
N SER A 315 -9.70 13.25 -4.64
CA SER A 315 -9.14 14.45 -3.98
C SER A 315 -8.42 15.40 -4.94
N GLY A 316 -8.18 15.01 -6.19
CA GLY A 316 -7.63 15.89 -7.22
C GLY A 316 -6.17 15.64 -7.59
N LEU A 317 -5.51 14.60 -7.05
CA LEU A 317 -4.13 14.24 -7.43
C LEU A 317 -3.97 14.19 -8.96
N LYS A 318 -2.99 14.88 -9.47
CA LYS A 318 -2.55 14.81 -10.87
C LYS A 318 -1.17 14.20 -10.92
N VAL A 319 -0.97 13.29 -11.85
CA VAL A 319 0.31 12.60 -12.01
C VAL A 319 0.84 12.82 -13.42
N TYR A 320 2.07 13.26 -13.51
CA TYR A 320 2.84 13.36 -14.75
C TYR A 320 3.87 12.25 -14.78
N ALA A 321 4.05 11.62 -15.92
CA ALA A 321 5.04 10.57 -16.07
C ALA A 321 5.80 10.74 -17.38
N VAL A 322 7.09 10.50 -17.33
CA VAL A 322 7.98 10.53 -18.50
C VAL A 322 8.89 9.31 -18.49
N LEU A 323 9.28 8.89 -19.69
CA LEU A 323 10.31 7.86 -19.86
C LEU A 323 11.70 8.51 -19.77
N ASP A 324 12.60 7.86 -19.06
CA ASP A 324 14.01 8.18 -19.06
C ASP A 324 14.80 7.02 -19.66
N ASP A 325 15.22 7.18 -20.89
CA ASP A 325 15.98 6.22 -21.67
C ASP A 325 17.49 6.40 -21.56
N ARG A 326 17.94 7.37 -20.73
CA ARG A 326 19.36 7.58 -20.47
C ARG A 326 19.95 6.47 -19.64
N THR A 327 21.22 6.18 -19.86
CA THR A 327 21.99 5.23 -19.06
C THR A 327 22.74 5.95 -17.93
N TYR A 328 22.79 5.31 -16.77
CA TYR A 328 23.43 5.84 -15.56
C TYR A 328 24.53 4.90 -15.10
N GLN A 329 25.74 5.44 -14.88
CA GLN A 329 26.87 4.64 -14.49
C GLN A 329 26.69 4.06 -13.07
N LEU A 330 26.74 2.72 -12.98
CA LEU A 330 26.73 2.04 -11.69
C LEU A 330 28.05 2.26 -10.94
N LYS A 331 27.95 2.32 -9.59
CA LYS A 331 29.11 2.42 -8.69
C LYS A 331 30.04 3.58 -9.01
N LYS A 332 29.48 4.69 -9.48
CA LYS A 332 30.24 5.91 -9.68
C LYS A 332 30.77 6.39 -8.32
N GLU A 333 32.09 6.40 -8.17
CA GLU A 333 32.76 6.79 -6.94
C GLU A 333 32.88 8.32 -6.87
N VAL A 334 32.80 8.84 -5.66
CA VAL A 334 33.03 10.25 -5.33
C VAL A 334 34.08 10.29 -4.24
N SER A 335 35.19 10.95 -4.52
CA SER A 335 36.32 11.08 -3.61
C SER A 335 36.01 11.98 -2.41
N ASP A 336 36.78 11.87 -1.33
CA ASP A 336 36.66 12.78 -0.19
C ASP A 336 36.99 14.23 -0.58
N GLN A 337 37.96 14.43 -1.46
CA GLN A 337 38.31 15.75 -1.98
C GLN A 337 37.12 16.41 -2.71
N GLU A 338 36.38 15.65 -3.52
CA GLU A 338 35.17 16.18 -4.15
C GLU A 338 34.10 16.53 -3.11
N MET A 339 33.96 15.73 -2.05
CA MET A 339 33.02 16.02 -0.96
C MET A 339 33.34 17.30 -0.19
N GLU A 340 34.63 17.62 -0.03
CA GLU A 340 35.10 18.85 0.61
C GLU A 340 34.77 20.12 -0.19
N THR A 341 34.55 19.99 -1.49
CA THR A 341 34.16 21.12 -2.37
C THR A 341 32.68 21.46 -2.31
N LEU A 342 31.86 20.64 -1.63
CA LEU A 342 30.43 20.86 -1.57
C LEU A 342 30.07 21.92 -0.51
N ASN A 343 29.12 22.78 -0.85
CA ASN A 343 28.61 23.81 0.05
C ASN A 343 27.46 23.24 0.89
N ILE A 344 27.79 22.32 1.81
CA ILE A 344 26.84 21.62 2.68
C ILE A 344 26.93 22.16 4.10
N GLU A 345 25.83 22.70 4.58
CA GLU A 345 25.61 23.04 5.97
C GLU A 345 24.82 21.93 6.66
N ARG A 346 25.38 21.34 7.71
CA ARG A 346 24.73 20.29 8.49
C ARG A 346 23.93 20.92 9.63
N ASN A 347 22.74 20.41 9.87
CA ASN A 347 21.94 20.80 11.03
C ASN A 347 22.58 20.27 12.33
N ASP A 348 22.41 20.99 13.43
CA ASP A 348 22.87 20.57 14.76
C ASP A 348 22.16 19.29 15.21
N PHE A 349 20.88 19.12 14.83
CA PHE A 349 20.12 17.92 15.08
C PHE A 349 20.25 16.94 13.92
N HIS A 350 20.96 15.83 14.14
CA HIS A 350 21.21 14.79 13.14
C HIS A 350 21.67 15.31 11.78
N GLY A 351 22.79 16.02 11.77
CA GLY A 351 23.37 16.63 10.54
C GLY A 351 23.75 15.64 9.44
N GLU A 352 23.77 14.33 9.74
CA GLU A 352 23.85 13.28 8.74
C GLU A 352 22.52 13.06 8.00
N TRP A 353 21.38 13.31 8.65
CA TRP A 353 20.04 13.21 8.07
C TRP A 353 19.50 14.55 7.60
N ASN A 354 19.87 15.63 8.29
CA ASN A 354 19.35 16.98 8.08
C ASN A 354 20.48 17.91 7.64
N TYR A 355 20.43 18.38 6.43
CA TYR A 355 21.45 19.28 5.88
C TYR A 355 20.88 20.15 4.77
N THR A 356 21.56 21.26 4.52
CA THR A 356 21.22 22.22 3.45
C THR A 356 22.41 22.33 2.50
N ILE A 357 22.14 22.24 1.21
CA ILE A 357 23.12 22.45 0.14
C ILE A 357 22.81 23.80 -0.50
N ARG A 358 23.79 24.70 -0.49
CA ARG A 358 23.67 26.01 -1.11
C ARG A 358 24.40 26.08 -2.44
N PRO A 359 23.91 26.89 -3.40
CA PRO A 359 24.66 27.16 -4.61
C PRO A 359 26.06 27.65 -4.29
N ARG A 360 27.03 27.26 -5.09
CA ARG A 360 28.38 27.83 -5.07
C ARG A 360 28.39 29.06 -5.96
N LEU A 361 29.04 30.12 -5.48
CA LEU A 361 29.21 31.38 -6.25
C LEU A 361 30.18 31.19 -7.40
#